data_91fd0e8de5b82dd12ab49a1acb77bc73
#
_entry.id   91fd0e8de5b82dd12ab49a1acb77bc73
#
_cell.length_a   1.000
_cell.length_b   1.000
_cell.length_c   1.000
_cell.angle_alpha   90.00
_cell.angle_beta   90.00
_cell.angle_gamma   90.00
#
_symmetry.space_group_name_H-M   'P 1'
#
loop_
_entity.id
_entity.type
_entity.pdbx_description
1 polymer ?
#
loop_
_entity_poly.entity_id
_entity_poly.type
_entity_poly.pdbx_seq_one_letter_code
_entity_poly.pdbx_strand_id
1 'polypeptide(L)'
;FLLNGVSGSGKTEVYMHSIAHAIANGKQAIMMVPELSLAPQTIDRFGSRFPGQIAILHSGLTDGERLDQWERTDKGESNIVIGSRGAIFAPQNNLGIIVLDEEHEWTYKQQDALPLYHAREVAIKLAALTRSVVILGSATPDVVSTSRAERGVYHKLSLPSRIERPASL
;
A
#
# COMPACT_ATOMS: atom_id res chain seq x y z
N PHE A 1 8.96 5.11 -6.40
CA PHE A 1 8.23 5.37 -7.64
C PHE A 1 6.98 6.20 -7.34
N LEU A 2 6.63 7.13 -8.24
CA LEU A 2 5.33 7.81 -8.24
C LEU A 2 4.53 7.28 -9.43
N LEU A 3 3.47 6.51 -9.16
CA LEU A 3 2.57 5.97 -10.16
C LEU A 3 1.35 6.90 -10.31
N ASN A 4 1.40 7.76 -11.33
CA ASN A 4 0.31 8.65 -11.67
C ASN A 4 -0.59 7.99 -12.71
N GLY A 5 -1.85 7.74 -12.39
CA GLY A 5 -2.79 7.10 -13.30
C GLY A 5 -4.22 7.50 -13.02
N VAL A 6 -4.98 7.81 -14.06
CA VAL A 6 -6.40 8.15 -13.94
C VAL A 6 -7.21 7.04 -13.26
N SER A 7 -8.36 7.35 -12.69
CA SER A 7 -9.24 6.32 -12.11
C SER A 7 -9.61 5.30 -13.19
N GLY A 8 -9.50 4.00 -12.86
CA GLY A 8 -9.73 2.92 -13.82
C GLY A 8 -8.58 2.64 -14.79
N SER A 9 -7.40 3.22 -14.59
CA SER A 9 -6.23 2.97 -15.43
C SER A 9 -5.48 1.67 -15.12
N GLY A 10 -5.89 0.91 -14.10
CA GLY A 10 -5.24 -0.32 -13.72
C GLY A 10 -4.15 -0.18 -12.65
N LYS A 11 -4.07 0.93 -11.93
CA LYS A 11 -3.10 1.09 -10.82
C LYS A 11 -3.07 -0.13 -9.89
N THR A 12 -4.25 -0.62 -9.49
CA THR A 12 -4.35 -1.77 -8.57
C THR A 12 -3.73 -3.04 -9.17
N GLU A 13 -3.82 -3.27 -10.47
CA GLU A 13 -3.14 -4.40 -11.13
C GLU A 13 -1.62 -4.25 -11.06
N VAL A 14 -1.10 -3.05 -11.26
CA VAL A 14 0.34 -2.77 -11.10
C VAL A 14 0.78 -3.10 -9.68
N TYR A 15 -0.01 -2.69 -8.66
CA TYR A 15 0.28 -3.03 -7.26
C TYR A 15 0.31 -4.53 -7.03
N MET A 16 -0.72 -5.25 -7.48
CA MET A 16 -0.83 -6.70 -7.31
C MET A 16 0.32 -7.44 -8.00
N HIS A 17 0.70 -7.05 -9.21
CA HIS A 17 1.84 -7.65 -9.92
C HIS A 17 3.16 -7.37 -9.20
N SER A 18 3.36 -6.15 -8.70
CA SER A 18 4.57 -5.77 -7.96
C SER A 18 4.68 -6.52 -6.63
N ILE A 19 3.56 -6.66 -5.91
CA ILE A 19 3.47 -7.44 -4.68
C ILE A 19 3.74 -8.94 -4.98
N ALA A 20 3.11 -9.51 -6.00
CA ALA A 20 3.32 -10.90 -6.41
C ALA A 20 4.80 -11.16 -6.74
N HIS A 21 5.44 -10.24 -7.44
CA HIS A 21 6.87 -10.33 -7.73
C HIS A 21 7.73 -10.31 -6.45
N ALA A 22 7.42 -9.43 -5.50
CA ALA A 22 8.13 -9.38 -4.23
C ALA A 22 7.99 -10.70 -3.45
N ILE A 23 6.78 -11.25 -3.35
CA ILE A 23 6.49 -12.52 -2.66
C ILE A 23 7.21 -13.69 -3.35
N ALA A 24 7.20 -13.75 -4.68
CA ALA A 24 7.91 -14.79 -5.43
C ALA A 24 9.42 -14.78 -5.18
N ASN A 25 9.98 -13.65 -4.73
CA ASN A 25 11.36 -13.50 -4.31
C ASN A 25 11.57 -13.64 -2.78
N GLY A 26 10.60 -14.24 -2.07
CA GLY A 26 10.67 -14.46 -0.63
C GLY A 26 10.59 -13.19 0.21
N LYS A 27 10.04 -12.10 -0.35
CA LYS A 27 9.85 -10.83 0.34
C LYS A 27 8.42 -10.67 0.83
N GLN A 28 8.22 -9.72 1.72
CA GLN A 28 6.93 -9.34 2.28
C GLN A 28 6.49 -7.97 1.75
N ALA A 29 5.19 -7.67 1.85
CA ALA A 29 4.60 -6.48 1.31
C ALA A 29 3.69 -5.75 2.31
N ILE A 30 3.69 -4.42 2.26
CA ILE A 30 2.69 -3.58 2.93
C ILE A 30 1.90 -2.87 1.83
N MET A 31 0.58 -3.03 1.84
CA MET A 31 -0.36 -2.31 0.99
C MET A 31 -1.17 -1.36 1.87
N MET A 32 -0.92 -0.08 1.73
CA MET A 32 -1.66 0.95 2.43
C MET A 32 -2.77 1.49 1.55
N VAL A 33 -3.96 1.57 2.11
CA VAL A 33 -5.14 2.15 1.46
C VAL A 33 -5.80 3.14 2.43
N PRO A 34 -6.44 4.20 1.92
CA PRO A 34 -7.27 5.06 2.76
C PRO A 34 -8.33 4.24 3.50
N GLU A 35 -8.66 4.63 4.71
CA GLU A 35 -9.59 3.88 5.57
C GLU A 35 -10.95 3.63 4.88
N LEU A 36 -11.46 4.63 4.17
CA LEU A 36 -12.69 4.52 3.38
C LEU A 36 -12.57 3.57 2.16
N SER A 37 -11.35 3.28 1.72
CA SER A 37 -11.07 2.38 0.59
C SER A 37 -10.82 0.94 1.02
N LEU A 38 -10.79 0.64 2.33
CA LEU A 38 -10.77 -0.72 2.90
C LEU A 38 -12.15 -1.40 2.79
N ALA A 39 -12.83 -1.17 1.67
CA ALA A 39 -14.10 -1.82 1.38
C ALA A 39 -13.91 -3.34 1.24
N PRO A 40 -14.92 -4.16 1.59
CA PRO A 40 -14.88 -5.60 1.43
C PRO A 40 -14.43 -6.04 0.03
N GLN A 41 -14.85 -5.33 -1.00
CA GLN A 41 -14.46 -5.60 -2.41
C GLN A 41 -12.94 -5.49 -2.65
N THR A 42 -12.26 -4.56 -2.00
CA THR A 42 -10.79 -4.43 -2.11
C THR A 42 -10.12 -5.62 -1.42
N ILE A 43 -10.58 -5.98 -0.22
CA ILE A 43 -10.08 -7.12 0.54
C ILE A 43 -10.30 -8.42 -0.24
N ASP A 44 -11.50 -8.63 -0.78
CA ASP A 44 -11.85 -9.83 -1.58
C ASP A 44 -11.00 -9.94 -2.83
N ARG A 45 -10.73 -8.84 -3.51
CA ARG A 45 -9.88 -8.81 -4.70
C ARG A 45 -8.45 -9.24 -4.39
N PHE A 46 -7.86 -8.73 -3.31
CA PHE A 46 -6.55 -9.17 -2.86
C PHE A 46 -6.57 -10.60 -2.32
N GLY A 47 -7.62 -10.97 -1.55
CA GLY A 47 -7.81 -12.31 -1.01
C GLY A 47 -7.87 -13.39 -2.08
N SER A 48 -8.58 -13.11 -3.18
CA SER A 48 -8.67 -14.01 -4.33
C SER A 48 -7.32 -14.19 -5.04
N ARG A 49 -6.49 -13.15 -5.07
CA ARG A 49 -5.16 -13.19 -5.71
C ARG A 49 -4.08 -13.82 -4.82
N PHE A 50 -4.20 -13.65 -3.49
CA PHE A 50 -3.22 -14.07 -2.50
C PHE A 50 -3.87 -14.86 -1.36
N PRO A 51 -4.46 -16.03 -1.64
CA PRO A 51 -5.23 -16.78 -0.65
C PRO A 51 -4.36 -17.17 0.55
N GLY A 52 -4.87 -16.89 1.76
CA GLY A 52 -4.21 -17.22 3.03
C GLY A 52 -2.97 -16.37 3.39
N GLN A 53 -2.55 -15.44 2.54
CA GLN A 53 -1.30 -14.69 2.71
C GLN A 53 -1.50 -13.28 3.26
N ILE A 54 -2.74 -12.87 3.55
CA ILE A 54 -3.07 -11.49 3.90
C ILE A 54 -3.38 -11.36 5.38
N ALA A 55 -2.79 -10.37 6.03
CA ALA A 55 -3.23 -9.80 7.30
C ALA A 55 -3.88 -8.44 7.04
N ILE A 56 -4.92 -8.11 7.79
CA ILE A 56 -5.65 -6.84 7.64
C ILE A 56 -5.53 -6.04 8.92
N LEU A 57 -5.11 -4.78 8.81
CA LEU A 57 -4.92 -3.87 9.94
C LEU A 57 -5.64 -2.53 9.70
N HIS A 58 -6.72 -2.29 10.44
CA HIS A 58 -7.48 -1.03 10.39
C HIS A 58 -8.06 -0.66 11.75
N SER A 59 -8.57 0.55 11.87
CA SER A 59 -9.09 1.11 13.13
C SER A 59 -10.34 0.40 13.66
N GLY A 60 -11.12 -0.25 12.79
CA GLY A 60 -12.34 -0.96 13.17
C GLY A 60 -12.13 -2.35 13.77
N LEU A 61 -10.89 -2.85 13.86
CA LEU A 61 -10.58 -4.10 14.55
C LEU A 61 -10.64 -3.92 16.05
N THR A 62 -11.16 -4.91 16.75
CA THR A 62 -10.98 -5.04 18.21
C THR A 62 -9.51 -5.26 18.55
N ASP A 63 -9.13 -5.03 19.80
CA ASP A 63 -7.75 -5.24 20.24
C ASP A 63 -7.30 -6.70 20.08
N GLY A 64 -8.20 -7.67 20.30
CA GLY A 64 -7.93 -9.09 20.08
C GLY A 64 -7.68 -9.41 18.60
N GLU A 65 -8.55 -8.97 17.71
CA GLU A 65 -8.40 -9.18 16.26
C GLU A 65 -7.12 -8.51 15.75
N ARG A 66 -6.80 -7.32 16.25
CA ARG A 66 -5.57 -6.60 15.89
C ARG A 66 -4.34 -7.37 16.34
N LEU A 67 -4.35 -7.90 17.56
CA LEU A 67 -3.26 -8.72 18.10
C LEU A 67 -3.07 -9.99 17.25
N ASP A 68 -4.15 -10.70 16.91
CA ASP A 68 -4.08 -11.89 16.06
C ASP A 68 -3.47 -11.60 14.70
N GLN A 69 -3.88 -10.52 14.03
CA GLN A 69 -3.30 -10.12 12.75
C GLN A 69 -1.82 -9.73 12.88
N TRP A 70 -1.47 -9.06 13.96
CA TRP A 70 -0.10 -8.66 14.27
C TRP A 70 0.80 -9.88 14.49
N GLU A 71 0.37 -10.82 15.33
CA GLU A 71 1.12 -12.05 15.60
C GLU A 71 1.30 -12.92 14.36
N ARG A 72 0.26 -13.08 13.55
CA ARG A 72 0.36 -13.79 12.26
C ARG A 72 1.40 -13.18 11.34
N THR A 73 1.47 -11.86 11.34
CA THR A 73 2.46 -11.13 10.53
C THR A 73 3.87 -11.34 11.10
N ASP A 74 4.06 -11.22 12.40
CA ASP A 74 5.34 -11.39 13.07
C ASP A 74 5.90 -12.81 12.92
N LYS A 75 5.02 -13.82 13.00
CA LYS A 75 5.37 -15.23 12.77
C LYS A 75 5.62 -15.57 11.28
N GLY A 76 5.41 -14.64 10.37
CA GLY A 76 5.58 -14.87 8.93
C GLY A 76 4.47 -15.72 8.30
N GLU A 77 3.33 -15.88 8.97
CA GLU A 77 2.17 -16.61 8.47
C GLU A 77 1.39 -15.80 7.41
N SER A 78 1.63 -14.49 7.35
CA SER A 78 1.11 -13.60 6.33
C SER A 78 2.26 -12.83 5.66
N ASN A 79 2.26 -12.83 4.33
CA ASN A 79 3.28 -12.16 3.53
C ASN A 79 2.87 -10.76 3.10
N ILE A 80 1.60 -10.43 3.22
CA ILE A 80 1.01 -9.14 2.83
C ILE A 80 0.24 -8.58 4.00
N VAL A 81 0.53 -7.33 4.35
CA VAL A 81 -0.31 -6.56 5.26
C VAL A 81 -1.07 -5.54 4.44
N ILE A 82 -2.40 -5.54 4.55
CA ILE A 82 -3.26 -4.52 3.97
C ILE A 82 -3.88 -3.71 5.10
N GLY A 83 -3.79 -2.40 5.03
CA GLY A 83 -4.40 -1.60 6.08
C GLY A 83 -4.35 -0.10 5.86
N SER A 84 -4.89 0.62 6.83
CA SER A 84 -4.85 2.07 6.86
C SER A 84 -3.49 2.58 7.40
N ARG A 85 -3.43 3.84 7.77
CA ARG A 85 -2.21 4.53 8.24
C ARG A 85 -1.32 3.72 9.19
N GLY A 86 -1.91 3.01 10.16
CA GLY A 86 -1.17 2.25 11.16
C GLY A 86 -0.49 0.99 10.63
N ALA A 87 -0.92 0.47 9.49
CA ALA A 87 -0.35 -0.74 8.88
C ALA A 87 1.15 -0.61 8.52
N ILE A 88 1.64 0.64 8.39
CA ILE A 88 3.06 0.89 8.10
C ILE A 88 4.01 0.37 9.20
N PHE A 89 3.50 0.15 10.41
CA PHE A 89 4.28 -0.36 11.54
C PHE A 89 4.16 -1.86 11.74
N ALA A 90 3.46 -2.57 10.84
CA ALA A 90 3.35 -4.03 10.93
C ALA A 90 4.73 -4.72 10.94
N PRO A 91 4.91 -5.78 11.74
CA PRO A 91 6.20 -6.45 11.90
C PRO A 91 6.53 -7.32 10.67
N GLN A 92 7.17 -6.72 9.69
CA GLN A 92 7.59 -7.38 8.45
C GLN A 92 9.10 -7.63 8.50
N ASN A 93 9.50 -8.89 8.69
CA ASN A 93 10.92 -9.27 8.89
C ASN A 93 11.75 -9.21 7.59
N ASN A 94 11.11 -9.35 6.43
CA ASN A 94 11.76 -9.34 5.12
C ASN A 94 11.01 -8.47 4.11
N LEU A 95 10.76 -7.20 4.49
CA LEU A 95 10.00 -6.26 3.67
C LEU A 95 10.69 -6.00 2.32
N GLY A 96 9.95 -6.15 1.22
CA GLY A 96 10.42 -5.91 -0.15
C GLY A 96 9.71 -4.78 -0.85
N ILE A 97 8.45 -4.52 -0.50
CA ILE A 97 7.66 -3.49 -1.15
C ILE A 97 6.65 -2.85 -0.19
N ILE A 98 6.48 -1.54 -0.34
CA ILE A 98 5.45 -0.75 0.31
C ILE A 98 4.66 -0.03 -0.78
N VAL A 99 3.36 -0.22 -0.80
CA VAL A 99 2.46 0.48 -1.73
C VAL A 99 1.56 1.42 -0.92
N LEU A 100 1.45 2.66 -1.34
CA LEU A 100 0.46 3.61 -0.83
C LEU A 100 -0.49 3.95 -1.97
N ASP A 101 -1.72 3.47 -1.89
CA ASP A 101 -2.78 3.88 -2.83
C ASP A 101 -3.37 5.22 -2.38
N GLU A 102 -3.75 6.05 -3.34
CA GLU A 102 -4.22 7.43 -3.14
C GLU A 102 -3.31 8.20 -2.15
N GLU A 103 -2.00 8.25 -2.46
CA GLU A 103 -0.95 8.77 -1.58
C GLU A 103 -1.16 10.22 -1.12
N HIS A 104 -2.02 10.96 -1.84
CA HIS A 104 -2.42 12.33 -1.54
C HIS A 104 -3.42 12.44 -0.38
N GLU A 105 -4.01 11.31 0.05
CA GLU A 105 -5.04 11.30 1.08
C GLU A 105 -4.53 11.84 2.41
N TRP A 106 -5.24 12.83 2.95
CA TRP A 106 -4.89 13.49 4.21
C TRP A 106 -4.92 12.56 5.42
N THR A 107 -5.69 11.46 5.34
CA THR A 107 -5.81 10.46 6.41
C THR A 107 -4.50 9.73 6.71
N TYR A 108 -3.54 9.78 5.81
CA TYR A 108 -2.18 9.30 6.04
C TYR A 108 -1.35 10.16 7.00
N LYS A 109 -1.84 11.34 7.34
CA LYS A 109 -1.22 12.22 8.33
C LYS A 109 -1.89 12.03 9.70
N GLN A 110 -1.13 11.62 10.71
CA GLN A 110 -1.60 11.58 12.09
C GLN A 110 -1.51 12.96 12.70
N GLN A 111 -2.67 13.49 13.14
CA GLN A 111 -2.77 14.84 13.73
C GLN A 111 -3.37 14.82 15.12
N ASP A 112 -4.07 13.75 15.50
CA ASP A 112 -4.91 13.70 16.69
C ASP A 112 -4.21 13.15 17.93
N ALA A 113 -3.07 12.47 17.74
CA ALA A 113 -2.32 11.83 18.83
C ALA A 113 -0.81 11.80 18.55
N LEU A 114 -0.01 11.85 19.60
CA LEU A 114 1.44 11.68 19.50
C LEU A 114 1.79 10.18 19.31
N PRO A 115 2.85 9.87 18.54
CA PRO A 115 3.67 10.79 17.76
C PRO A 115 2.96 11.30 16.50
N LEU A 116 3.19 12.55 16.13
CA LEU A 116 2.71 13.09 14.86
C LEU A 116 3.59 12.57 13.74
N TYR A 117 2.99 11.98 12.71
CA TYR A 117 3.72 11.47 11.54
C TYR A 117 2.86 11.49 10.28
N HIS A 118 3.51 11.40 9.14
CA HIS A 118 2.87 11.13 7.86
C HIS A 118 3.32 9.75 7.35
N ALA A 119 2.38 8.84 7.10
CA ALA A 119 2.70 7.46 6.73
C ALA A 119 3.57 7.37 5.46
N ARG A 120 3.40 8.29 4.49
CA ARG A 120 4.26 8.37 3.31
C ARG A 120 5.74 8.59 3.68
N GLU A 121 6.03 9.53 4.58
CA GLU A 121 7.41 9.80 4.99
C GLU A 121 7.99 8.63 5.81
N VAL A 122 7.17 7.99 6.63
CA VAL A 122 7.56 6.75 7.34
C VAL A 122 7.85 5.64 6.33
N ALA A 123 7.01 5.43 5.32
CA ALA A 123 7.22 4.42 4.28
C ALA A 123 8.54 4.63 3.52
N ILE A 124 8.85 5.88 3.16
CA ILE A 124 10.10 6.22 2.47
C ILE A 124 11.31 5.93 3.38
N LYS A 125 11.21 6.31 4.66
CA LYS A 125 12.29 6.05 5.62
C LYS A 125 12.47 4.56 5.89
N LEU A 126 11.38 3.83 6.07
CA LEU A 126 11.39 2.38 6.28
C LEU A 126 11.99 1.67 5.07
N ALA A 127 11.60 2.06 3.86
CA ALA A 127 12.15 1.50 2.64
C ALA A 127 13.66 1.73 2.50
N ALA A 128 14.15 2.89 2.89
CA ALA A 128 15.58 3.17 2.91
C ALA A 128 16.35 2.27 3.90
N LEU A 129 15.74 1.95 5.05
CA LEU A 129 16.33 1.08 6.07
C LEU A 129 16.30 -0.41 5.66
N THR A 130 15.22 -0.85 5.02
CA THR A 130 15.00 -2.27 4.65
C THR A 130 15.45 -2.59 3.22
N ARG A 131 15.85 -1.58 2.45
CA ARG A 131 16.15 -1.68 1.01
C ARG A 131 14.94 -2.20 0.21
N SER A 132 13.75 -1.81 0.62
CA SER A 132 12.51 -2.13 -0.08
C SER A 132 12.12 -1.04 -1.07
N VAL A 133 11.18 -1.35 -1.95
CA VAL A 133 10.64 -0.43 -2.96
C VAL A 133 9.41 0.27 -2.41
N VAL A 134 9.23 1.55 -2.72
CA VAL A 134 7.98 2.29 -2.45
C VAL A 134 7.29 2.64 -3.76
N ILE A 135 6.00 2.34 -3.84
CA ILE A 135 5.10 2.81 -4.89
C ILE A 135 4.07 3.75 -4.25
N LEU A 136 4.11 5.01 -4.65
CA LEU A 136 3.12 6.03 -4.32
C LEU A 136 2.16 6.13 -5.50
N GLY A 137 0.92 5.72 -5.33
CA GLY A 137 -0.08 5.71 -6.38
C GLY A 137 -1.16 6.77 -6.19
N SER A 138 -1.50 7.49 -7.23
CA SER A 138 -2.59 8.47 -7.21
C SER A 138 -3.07 8.84 -8.61
N ALA A 139 -4.34 9.25 -8.70
CA ALA A 139 -4.86 9.95 -9.88
C ALA A 139 -4.50 11.45 -9.83
N THR A 140 -4.39 11.99 -8.63
CA THR A 140 -4.11 13.40 -8.31
C THR A 140 -2.97 13.49 -7.31
N PRO A 141 -1.72 13.23 -7.70
CA PRO A 141 -0.59 13.18 -6.77
C PRO A 141 -0.42 14.47 -5.98
N ASP A 142 0.01 14.32 -4.74
CA ASP A 142 0.36 15.43 -3.85
C ASP A 142 1.46 16.31 -4.46
N VAL A 143 1.40 17.62 -4.20
CA VAL A 143 2.34 18.61 -4.73
C VAL A 143 3.78 18.28 -4.36
N VAL A 144 4.03 17.80 -3.13
CA VAL A 144 5.38 17.42 -2.67
C VAL A 144 5.87 16.19 -3.44
N SER A 145 5.02 15.19 -3.65
CA SER A 145 5.37 13.98 -4.42
C SER A 145 5.64 14.33 -5.89
N THR A 146 4.83 15.20 -6.48
CA THR A 146 5.01 15.68 -7.85
C THR A 146 6.34 16.43 -7.98
N SER A 147 6.63 17.37 -7.09
CA SER A 147 7.89 18.14 -7.11
C SER A 147 9.11 17.22 -6.92
N ARG A 148 9.04 16.23 -6.04
CA ARG A 148 10.11 15.23 -5.87
C ARG A 148 10.34 14.40 -7.14
N ALA A 149 9.26 14.05 -7.86
CA ALA A 149 9.37 13.34 -9.13
C ALA A 149 9.96 14.21 -10.24
N GLU A 150 9.57 15.48 -10.34
CA GLU A 150 10.14 16.45 -11.31
C GLU A 150 11.63 16.69 -11.07
N ARG A 151 12.07 16.67 -9.82
CA ARG A 151 13.49 16.79 -9.44
C ARG A 151 14.28 15.48 -9.60
N GLY A 152 13.65 14.39 -10.07
CA GLY A 152 14.30 13.09 -10.22
C GLY A 152 14.53 12.32 -8.93
N VAL A 153 13.96 12.76 -7.79
CA VAL A 153 14.02 12.03 -6.52
C VAL A 153 13.13 10.77 -6.57
N TYR A 154 12.00 10.85 -7.27
CA TYR A 154 11.14 9.72 -7.56
C TYR A 154 11.13 9.41 -9.05
N HIS A 155 11.11 8.12 -9.41
CA HIS A 155 10.83 7.71 -10.77
C HIS A 155 9.32 7.83 -11.03
N LYS A 156 8.94 8.67 -12.00
CA LYS A 156 7.53 8.85 -12.38
C LYS A 156 7.12 7.81 -13.41
N LEU A 157 6.03 7.11 -13.12
CA LEU A 157 5.33 6.20 -14.03
C LEU A 157 3.95 6.76 -14.32
N SER A 158 3.47 6.66 -15.55
CA SER A 158 2.19 7.23 -15.97
C SER A 158 1.29 6.19 -16.62
N LEU A 159 0.03 6.17 -16.20
CA LEU A 159 -1.06 5.41 -16.79
C LEU A 159 -2.14 6.39 -17.26
N PRO A 160 -1.99 6.99 -18.46
CA PRO A 160 -2.79 8.13 -18.87
C PRO A 160 -4.22 7.78 -19.29
N SER A 161 -4.49 6.51 -19.61
CA SER A 161 -5.77 6.05 -20.16
C SER A 161 -6.50 5.12 -19.21
N ARG A 162 -7.83 5.15 -19.24
CA ARG A 162 -8.65 4.10 -18.60
C ARG A 162 -8.56 2.80 -19.40
N ILE A 163 -8.63 1.68 -18.69
CA ILE A 163 -8.79 0.38 -19.35
C ILE A 163 -10.26 0.28 -19.77
N GLU A 164 -10.51 0.26 -21.07
CA GLU A 164 -11.84 -0.03 -21.61
C GLU A 164 -12.18 -1.48 -21.26
N ARG A 165 -13.25 -1.68 -20.51
CA ARG A 165 -13.82 -3.03 -20.39
C ARG A 165 -14.44 -3.36 -21.75
N PRO A 166 -14.12 -4.53 -22.36
CA PRO A 166 -14.88 -4.96 -23.53
C PRO A 166 -16.35 -4.98 -23.12
N ALA A 167 -17.19 -4.38 -23.96
CA ALA A 167 -18.62 -4.42 -23.77
C ALA A 167 -19.02 -5.90 -23.65
N SER A 168 -19.60 -6.30 -22.52
CA SER A 168 -20.17 -7.63 -22.37
C SER A 168 -21.29 -7.77 -23.40
N LEU A 169 -21.08 -8.61 -24.40
CA LEU A 169 -22.10 -9.08 -25.30
C LEU A 169 -23.16 -9.86 -24.51
#